data_b1f9d1e54c9eab402c01d86367dd3198
#
_entry.id   b1f9d1e54c9eab402c01d86367dd3198
#
_cell.length_a   1.000
_cell.length_b   1.000
_cell.length_c   1.000
_cell.angle_alpha   90.00
_cell.angle_beta   90.00
_cell.angle_gamma   90.00
#
_symmetry.space_group_name_H-M   'P 1'
#
loop_
_entity.id
_entity.type
_entity.pdbx_description
1 polymer ?
#
loop_
_entity_poly.entity_id
_entity_poly.type
_entity_poly.pdbx_seq_one_letter_code
_entity_poly.pdbx_strand_id
1 'polypeptide(L)'
;MDTRAGGGPIFLPGEADAGPRPARLWIRLGAVAGVAGPAAFTAAWVTASLLQAGHSAAEVQISGLAAPDARDPWIMIAGFVGLGGCSAGFGAALQHALGGPGRAGPGPRLIQAAGLLTVAAGLLRRDQMLLTAPAGESWPNHAHDAVSALIYVALIAVPLLLARRFRGDRRWAALRLPLTVCTGVTAAVLAVFFSPAIPAWDAVLQRIAVTLPLAALVAVAVRLLALSCRDGAL
;
A
#
# COMPACT_ATOMS: atom_id res chain seq x y z
N MET A 1 13.24 68.22 19.58
CA MET A 1 12.80 67.02 20.32
C MET A 1 11.81 66.30 19.36
N ASP A 2 12.30 65.38 18.60
CA ASP A 2 11.59 64.76 17.51
C ASP A 2 11.35 63.27 17.88
N THR A 3 10.13 62.93 18.24
CA THR A 3 9.73 61.56 18.64
C THR A 3 9.13 60.90 17.44
N ARG A 4 9.95 60.19 16.62
CA ARG A 4 9.47 59.27 15.58
C ARG A 4 8.88 58.04 16.23
N ALA A 5 7.53 57.91 16.18
CA ALA A 5 6.83 56.71 16.49
C ALA A 5 7.13 55.62 15.43
N GLY A 6 7.86 54.57 15.85
CA GLY A 6 8.12 53.41 15.01
C GLY A 6 6.88 52.54 14.87
N GLY A 7 6.18 52.68 13.71
CA GLY A 7 5.16 51.71 13.30
C GLY A 7 5.82 50.46 12.77
N GLY A 8 5.93 49.42 13.61
CA GLY A 8 6.27 48.07 13.15
C GLY A 8 5.15 47.51 12.26
N PRO A 9 5.44 46.61 11.33
CA PRO A 9 4.43 46.03 10.46
C PRO A 9 3.39 45.26 11.28
N ILE A 10 2.12 45.65 11.13
CA ILE A 10 0.97 44.95 11.70
C ILE A 10 0.82 43.64 10.94
N PHE A 11 1.29 42.52 11.52
CA PHE A 11 0.96 41.20 11.03
C PHE A 11 -0.52 40.93 11.31
N LEU A 12 -1.35 40.91 10.27
CA LEU A 12 -2.74 40.46 10.37
C LEU A 12 -2.75 38.97 10.70
N PRO A 13 -3.48 38.51 11.73
CA PRO A 13 -3.64 37.09 12.04
C PRO A 13 -4.55 36.46 10.98
N GLY A 14 -3.98 35.87 9.94
CA GLY A 14 -4.73 35.23 8.85
C GLY A 14 -3.91 34.70 7.70
N GLU A 15 -2.63 35.06 7.58
CA GLU A 15 -1.74 34.58 6.50
C GLU A 15 -0.74 33.49 6.94
N ALA A 16 -0.96 32.88 8.10
CA ALA A 16 -0.12 31.81 8.58
C ALA A 16 -0.51 30.47 7.94
N ASP A 17 0.42 29.93 7.14
CA ASP A 17 0.55 28.51 6.78
C ASP A 17 -0.40 27.89 5.75
N ALA A 18 -0.75 28.57 4.70
CA ALA A 18 -1.03 27.86 3.46
C ALA A 18 0.31 27.43 2.83
N GLY A 19 0.81 26.25 3.14
CA GLY A 19 1.98 25.68 2.48
C GLY A 19 1.87 25.84 0.95
N PRO A 20 2.98 25.95 0.20
CA PRO A 20 2.96 26.32 -1.22
C PRO A 20 1.98 25.42 -1.98
N ARG A 21 1.13 26.01 -2.80
CA ARG A 21 0.11 25.32 -3.62
C ARG A 21 0.59 23.99 -4.26
N PRO A 22 1.83 23.88 -4.81
CA PRO A 22 2.37 22.64 -5.35
C PRO A 22 2.51 21.51 -4.34
N ALA A 23 2.83 21.78 -3.06
CA ALA A 23 2.95 20.74 -2.04
C ALA A 23 1.59 20.10 -1.71
N ARG A 24 0.52 20.88 -1.66
CA ARG A 24 -0.85 20.35 -1.43
C ARG A 24 -1.33 19.51 -2.61
N LEU A 25 -1.03 19.92 -3.84
CA LEU A 25 -1.37 19.16 -5.04
C LEU A 25 -0.66 17.78 -5.01
N TRP A 26 0.62 17.76 -4.69
CA TRP A 26 1.39 16.52 -4.57
C TRP A 26 0.80 15.56 -3.53
N ILE A 27 0.42 16.06 -2.35
CA ILE A 27 -0.24 15.26 -1.30
C ILE A 27 -1.57 14.68 -1.81
N ARG A 28 -2.39 15.48 -2.50
CA ARG A 28 -3.67 15.02 -3.07
C ARG A 28 -3.46 13.94 -4.13
N LEU A 29 -2.53 14.15 -5.05
CA LEU A 29 -2.22 13.17 -6.09
C LEU A 29 -1.73 11.85 -5.48
N GLY A 30 -0.85 11.92 -4.48
CA GLY A 30 -0.41 10.74 -3.76
C GLY A 30 -1.54 10.05 -2.99
N ALA A 31 -2.46 10.80 -2.37
CA ALA A 31 -3.62 10.22 -1.71
C ALA A 31 -4.58 9.54 -2.72
N VAL A 32 -4.80 10.15 -3.90
CA VAL A 32 -5.57 9.52 -4.99
C VAL A 32 -4.87 8.23 -5.46
N ALA A 33 -3.55 8.24 -5.63
CA ALA A 33 -2.78 7.03 -5.98
C ALA A 33 -2.94 5.93 -4.93
N GLY A 34 -2.98 6.29 -3.63
CA GLY A 34 -3.20 5.34 -2.52
C GLY A 34 -4.60 4.70 -2.52
N VAL A 35 -5.58 5.27 -3.24
CA VAL A 35 -6.90 4.67 -3.49
C VAL A 35 -6.92 3.92 -4.82
N ALA A 36 -6.44 4.56 -5.88
CA ALA A 36 -6.53 4.04 -7.24
C ALA A 36 -5.68 2.77 -7.44
N GLY A 37 -4.47 2.72 -6.84
CA GLY A 37 -3.59 1.55 -6.94
C GLY A 37 -4.24 0.26 -6.44
N PRO A 38 -4.69 0.20 -5.17
CA PRO A 38 -5.40 -0.97 -4.65
C PRO A 38 -6.67 -1.33 -5.42
N ALA A 39 -7.46 -0.34 -5.86
CA ALA A 39 -8.67 -0.57 -6.64
C ALA A 39 -8.36 -1.20 -8.01
N ALA A 40 -7.39 -0.63 -8.74
CA ALA A 40 -6.94 -1.14 -10.04
C ALA A 40 -6.33 -2.55 -9.91
N PHE A 41 -5.54 -2.81 -8.88
CA PHE A 41 -4.97 -4.12 -8.61
C PHE A 41 -6.06 -5.16 -8.33
N THR A 42 -7.07 -4.79 -7.52
CA THR A 42 -8.22 -5.68 -7.25
C THR A 42 -8.97 -5.98 -8.54
N ALA A 43 -9.25 -4.97 -9.36
CA ALA A 43 -9.88 -5.17 -10.66
C ALA A 43 -9.04 -6.07 -11.58
N ALA A 44 -7.71 -5.90 -11.58
CA ALA A 44 -6.79 -6.71 -12.40
C ALA A 44 -6.84 -8.19 -12.01
N TRP A 45 -6.71 -8.54 -10.72
CA TRP A 45 -6.73 -9.96 -10.34
C TRP A 45 -8.14 -10.58 -10.46
N VAL A 46 -9.21 -9.82 -10.26
CA VAL A 46 -10.57 -10.29 -10.52
C VAL A 46 -10.75 -10.58 -12.01
N THR A 47 -10.39 -9.65 -12.88
CA THR A 47 -10.47 -9.82 -14.34
C THR A 47 -9.61 -10.99 -14.80
N ALA A 48 -8.34 -11.05 -14.39
CA ALA A 48 -7.45 -12.14 -14.73
C ALA A 48 -8.01 -13.50 -14.28
N SER A 49 -8.59 -13.59 -13.06
CA SER A 49 -9.23 -14.82 -12.58
C SER A 49 -10.40 -15.23 -13.44
N LEU A 50 -11.27 -14.31 -13.84
CA LEU A 50 -12.45 -14.60 -14.65
C LEU A 50 -12.11 -15.07 -16.09
N LEU A 51 -10.93 -14.69 -16.58
CA LEU A 51 -10.47 -15.08 -17.92
C LEU A 51 -9.86 -16.49 -17.97
N GLN A 52 -9.48 -17.09 -16.81
CA GLN A 52 -8.88 -18.44 -16.80
C GLN A 52 -9.97 -19.51 -16.94
N ALA A 53 -9.92 -20.29 -18.02
CA ALA A 53 -10.79 -21.45 -18.19
C ALA A 53 -10.47 -22.53 -17.14
N GLY A 54 -11.48 -23.05 -16.46
CA GLY A 54 -11.30 -24.05 -15.42
C GLY A 54 -10.58 -23.57 -14.17
N HIS A 55 -10.42 -22.26 -14.01
CA HIS A 55 -9.74 -21.65 -12.87
C HIS A 55 -10.55 -21.79 -11.58
N SER A 56 -9.89 -22.25 -10.53
CA SER A 56 -10.39 -22.18 -9.16
C SER A 56 -9.70 -21.04 -8.39
N ALA A 57 -10.49 -20.08 -7.94
CA ALA A 57 -9.97 -18.99 -7.09
C ALA A 57 -9.44 -19.50 -5.74
N ALA A 58 -9.75 -20.72 -5.34
CA ALA A 58 -9.21 -21.36 -4.15
C ALA A 58 -7.81 -21.95 -4.37
N GLU A 59 -7.48 -22.34 -5.62
CA GLU A 59 -6.25 -23.07 -5.95
C GLU A 59 -5.15 -22.17 -6.55
N VAL A 60 -5.54 -21.16 -7.35
CA VAL A 60 -4.57 -20.30 -8.02
C VAL A 60 -4.32 -19.02 -7.25
N GLN A 61 -3.10 -18.82 -6.81
CA GLN A 61 -2.65 -17.59 -6.14
C GLN A 61 -2.69 -16.39 -7.09
N ILE A 62 -2.82 -15.17 -6.53
CA ILE A 62 -2.82 -13.92 -7.32
C ILE A 62 -1.57 -13.82 -8.20
N SER A 63 -0.40 -14.18 -7.67
CA SER A 63 0.86 -14.14 -8.42
C SER A 63 0.93 -15.16 -9.56
N GLY A 64 0.25 -16.30 -9.43
CA GLY A 64 0.15 -17.30 -10.49
C GLY A 64 -0.56 -16.77 -11.73
N LEU A 65 -1.48 -15.81 -11.58
CA LEU A 65 -2.15 -15.17 -12.72
C LEU A 65 -1.22 -14.32 -13.60
N ALA A 66 0.02 -14.06 -13.16
CA ALA A 66 1.07 -13.41 -13.96
C ALA A 66 2.05 -14.41 -14.60
N ALA A 67 1.87 -15.73 -14.39
CA ALA A 67 2.74 -16.76 -14.92
C ALA A 67 2.63 -16.88 -16.46
N PRO A 68 3.66 -17.40 -17.15
CA PRO A 68 3.65 -17.49 -18.62
C PRO A 68 2.54 -18.34 -19.21
N ASP A 69 2.06 -19.34 -18.46
CA ASP A 69 0.98 -20.26 -18.84
C ASP A 69 -0.42 -19.73 -18.49
N ALA A 70 -0.53 -18.60 -17.79
CA ALA A 70 -1.79 -17.93 -17.55
C ALA A 70 -2.32 -17.26 -18.81
N ARG A 71 -3.64 -17.18 -18.97
CA ARG A 71 -4.26 -16.39 -20.03
C ARG A 71 -4.11 -14.91 -19.73
N ASP A 72 -3.58 -14.13 -20.67
CA ASP A 72 -3.39 -12.68 -20.55
C ASP A 72 -2.60 -12.24 -19.30
N PRO A 73 -1.40 -12.82 -19.04
CA PRO A 73 -0.64 -12.56 -17.81
C PRO A 73 -0.25 -11.08 -17.63
N TRP A 74 -0.21 -10.33 -18.73
CA TRP A 74 0.09 -8.89 -18.73
C TRP A 74 -0.89 -8.07 -17.88
N ILE A 75 -2.16 -8.54 -17.69
CA ILE A 75 -3.16 -7.89 -16.82
C ILE A 75 -2.62 -7.84 -15.38
N MET A 76 -2.12 -8.97 -14.89
CA MET A 76 -1.58 -9.01 -13.53
C MET A 76 -0.21 -8.33 -13.41
N ILE A 77 0.64 -8.43 -14.43
CA ILE A 77 1.90 -7.69 -14.46
C ILE A 77 1.62 -6.19 -14.35
N ALA A 78 0.70 -5.66 -15.16
CA ALA A 78 0.26 -4.27 -15.08
C ALA A 78 -0.36 -3.93 -13.71
N GLY A 79 -1.13 -4.85 -13.13
CA GLY A 79 -1.69 -4.73 -11.80
C GLY A 79 -0.60 -4.56 -10.72
N PHE A 80 0.41 -5.40 -10.71
CA PHE A 80 1.53 -5.31 -9.77
C PHE A 80 2.33 -4.03 -9.94
N VAL A 81 2.69 -3.68 -11.19
CA VAL A 81 3.46 -2.46 -11.50
C VAL A 81 2.66 -1.21 -11.10
N GLY A 82 1.37 -1.17 -11.44
CA GLY A 82 0.47 -0.08 -11.07
C GLY A 82 0.30 0.07 -9.57
N LEU A 83 0.00 -1.03 -8.85
CA LEU A 83 -0.09 -1.02 -7.38
C LEU A 83 1.21 -0.54 -6.75
N GLY A 84 2.35 -1.08 -7.22
CA GLY A 84 3.66 -0.75 -6.68
C GLY A 84 4.01 0.73 -6.85
N GLY A 85 3.84 1.27 -8.06
CA GLY A 85 4.08 2.69 -8.36
C GLY A 85 3.15 3.61 -7.56
N CYS A 86 1.86 3.30 -7.51
CA CYS A 86 0.88 4.04 -6.72
C CYS A 86 1.20 4.00 -5.22
N SER A 87 1.60 2.85 -4.68
CA SER A 87 2.00 2.71 -3.28
C SER A 87 3.25 3.51 -2.95
N ALA A 88 4.25 3.50 -3.81
CA ALA A 88 5.47 4.30 -3.63
C ALA A 88 5.15 5.81 -3.63
N GLY A 89 4.34 6.29 -4.57
CA GLY A 89 3.88 7.67 -4.62
C GLY A 89 3.05 8.08 -3.40
N PHE A 90 2.12 7.21 -2.96
CA PHE A 90 1.33 7.43 -1.75
C PHE A 90 2.20 7.48 -0.50
N GLY A 91 3.16 6.56 -0.35
CA GLY A 91 4.10 6.55 0.77
C GLY A 91 4.91 7.84 0.85
N ALA A 92 5.38 8.37 -0.29
CA ALA A 92 6.10 9.64 -0.36
C ALA A 92 5.22 10.84 0.05
N ALA A 93 3.98 10.89 -0.45
CA ALA A 93 3.01 11.93 -0.09
C ALA A 93 2.62 11.88 1.40
N LEU A 94 2.37 10.69 1.93
CA LEU A 94 2.07 10.49 3.35
C LEU A 94 3.27 10.89 4.23
N GLN A 95 4.50 10.54 3.84
CA GLN A 95 5.71 10.95 4.54
C GLN A 95 5.81 12.48 4.63
N HIS A 96 5.56 13.17 3.53
CA HIS A 96 5.55 14.64 3.49
C HIS A 96 4.47 15.22 4.40
N ALA A 97 3.23 14.71 4.32
CA ALA A 97 2.09 15.17 5.12
C ALA A 97 2.26 14.93 6.63
N LEU A 98 3.05 13.94 7.03
CA LEU A 98 3.35 13.64 8.45
C LEU A 98 4.58 14.39 8.98
N GLY A 99 5.08 15.40 8.28
CA GLY A 99 6.16 16.28 8.71
C GLY A 99 7.55 15.88 8.21
N GLY A 100 7.64 15.10 7.12
CA GLY A 100 8.89 14.74 6.45
C GLY A 100 9.64 13.58 7.11
N PRO A 101 10.88 13.28 6.62
CA PRO A 101 11.59 12.04 6.93
C PRO A 101 11.82 11.74 8.41
N GLY A 102 12.08 12.76 9.23
CA GLY A 102 12.37 12.57 10.66
C GLY A 102 11.14 12.40 11.53
N ARG A 103 10.00 13.01 11.16
CA ARG A 103 8.77 13.07 11.95
C ARG A 103 7.72 12.06 11.55
N ALA A 104 7.72 11.65 10.27
CA ALA A 104 6.73 10.72 9.72
C ALA A 104 6.82 9.31 10.31
N GLY A 105 7.95 8.94 10.89
CA GLY A 105 8.24 7.57 11.31
C GLY A 105 8.55 6.63 10.13
N PRO A 106 8.75 5.33 10.39
CA PRO A 106 9.18 4.37 9.36
C PRO A 106 8.04 3.88 8.44
N GLY A 107 6.76 3.99 8.86
CA GLY A 107 5.62 3.45 8.12
C GLY A 107 5.54 3.90 6.65
N PRO A 108 5.57 5.22 6.34
CA PRO A 108 5.53 5.70 4.96
C PRO A 108 6.70 5.24 4.10
N ARG A 109 7.92 5.13 4.66
CA ARG A 109 9.08 4.58 3.94
C ARG A 109 8.92 3.10 3.63
N LEU A 110 8.33 2.35 4.56
CA LEU A 110 8.04 0.94 4.33
C LEU A 110 6.97 0.75 3.26
N ILE A 111 5.97 1.64 3.16
CA ILE A 111 5.01 1.65 2.05
C ILE A 111 5.74 1.87 0.71
N GLN A 112 6.68 2.81 0.64
CA GLN A 112 7.49 3.05 -0.56
C GLN A 112 8.30 1.81 -0.94
N ALA A 113 9.02 1.23 0.02
CA ALA A 113 9.82 0.03 -0.20
C ALA A 113 8.95 -1.17 -0.65
N ALA A 114 7.82 -1.41 0.02
CA ALA A 114 6.87 -2.45 -0.36
C ALA A 114 6.30 -2.20 -1.76
N GLY A 115 6.04 -0.95 -2.15
CA GLY A 115 5.64 -0.59 -3.50
C GLY A 115 6.69 -0.98 -4.54
N LEU A 116 7.96 -0.66 -4.31
CA LEU A 116 9.05 -1.05 -5.21
C LEU A 116 9.22 -2.58 -5.28
N LEU A 117 9.11 -3.29 -4.15
CA LEU A 117 9.11 -4.75 -4.13
C LEU A 117 7.91 -5.32 -4.90
N THR A 118 6.75 -4.68 -4.84
CA THR A 118 5.56 -5.10 -5.61
C THR A 118 5.77 -4.95 -7.12
N VAL A 119 6.45 -3.87 -7.57
CA VAL A 119 6.89 -3.75 -8.97
C VAL A 119 7.82 -4.90 -9.34
N ALA A 120 8.82 -5.17 -8.49
CA ALA A 120 9.77 -6.27 -8.74
C ALA A 120 9.05 -7.63 -8.81
N ALA A 121 8.11 -7.91 -7.92
CA ALA A 121 7.31 -9.14 -7.94
C ALA A 121 6.50 -9.31 -9.24
N GLY A 122 5.99 -8.21 -9.81
CA GLY A 122 5.29 -8.24 -11.10
C GLY A 122 6.20 -8.54 -12.29
N LEU A 123 7.48 -8.16 -12.20
CA LEU A 123 8.48 -8.40 -13.25
C LEU A 123 9.18 -9.77 -13.10
N LEU A 124 9.37 -10.22 -11.87
CA LEU A 124 9.90 -11.54 -11.51
C LEU A 124 8.72 -12.53 -11.45
N ARG A 125 8.32 -13.05 -12.59
CA ARG A 125 7.14 -13.91 -12.70
C ARG A 125 7.41 -15.30 -12.13
N ARG A 126 6.36 -15.97 -11.64
CA ARG A 126 6.37 -17.40 -11.36
C ARG A 126 6.48 -18.20 -12.66
N ASP A 127 7.05 -19.41 -12.55
CA ASP A 127 7.22 -20.29 -13.70
C ASP A 127 5.88 -20.84 -14.20
N GLN A 128 4.94 -21.09 -13.29
CA GLN A 128 3.65 -21.71 -13.59
C GLN A 128 2.51 -21.08 -12.78
N MET A 129 1.29 -21.12 -13.32
CA MET A 129 0.09 -20.64 -12.69
C MET A 129 -0.31 -21.49 -11.48
N LEU A 130 -0.22 -22.82 -11.60
CA LEU A 130 -0.49 -23.78 -10.55
C LEU A 130 0.81 -24.31 -9.95
N LEU A 131 0.91 -24.36 -8.62
CA LEU A 131 2.09 -24.85 -7.89
C LEU A 131 2.17 -26.38 -7.83
N THR A 132 1.60 -27.10 -8.80
CA THR A 132 1.41 -28.56 -8.71
C THR A 132 2.53 -29.38 -9.37
N ALA A 133 3.47 -28.77 -10.08
CA ALA A 133 4.50 -29.50 -10.80
C ALA A 133 5.87 -29.39 -10.13
N PRO A 134 6.58 -30.50 -9.93
CA PRO A 134 7.96 -30.54 -9.46
C PRO A 134 8.95 -30.26 -10.62
N ALA A 135 8.66 -29.29 -11.49
CA ALA A 135 9.61 -28.79 -12.46
C ALA A 135 10.66 -27.96 -11.72
N GLY A 136 11.93 -28.09 -12.08
CA GLY A 136 12.99 -27.26 -11.46
C GLY A 136 12.62 -25.79 -11.52
N GLU A 137 12.55 -25.17 -10.34
CA GLU A 137 12.17 -23.76 -10.25
C GLU A 137 13.29 -22.86 -10.78
N SER A 138 12.91 -21.91 -11.65
CA SER A 138 13.87 -20.96 -12.20
C SER A 138 14.30 -19.92 -11.14
N TRP A 139 15.44 -19.26 -11.36
CA TRP A 139 15.88 -18.20 -10.47
C TRP A 139 14.88 -17.03 -10.38
N PRO A 140 14.14 -16.61 -11.44
CA PRO A 140 13.12 -15.61 -11.31
C PRO A 140 11.99 -16.02 -10.39
N ASN A 141 11.60 -17.31 -10.36
CA ASN A 141 10.60 -17.84 -9.43
C ASN A 141 11.08 -17.74 -7.98
N HIS A 142 12.30 -18.19 -7.68
CA HIS A 142 12.89 -18.04 -6.33
C HIS A 142 13.00 -16.57 -5.92
N ALA A 143 13.41 -15.69 -6.82
CA ALA A 143 13.49 -14.26 -6.55
C ALA A 143 12.09 -13.65 -6.29
N HIS A 144 11.06 -14.09 -7.05
CA HIS A 144 9.67 -13.71 -6.80
C HIS A 144 9.22 -14.11 -5.39
N ASP A 145 9.50 -15.33 -4.97
CA ASP A 145 9.10 -15.83 -3.67
C ASP A 145 9.81 -15.08 -2.52
N ALA A 146 11.10 -14.78 -2.67
CA ALA A 146 11.86 -13.98 -1.71
C ALA A 146 11.31 -12.56 -1.59
N VAL A 147 11.02 -11.90 -2.73
CA VAL A 147 10.40 -10.56 -2.76
C VAL A 147 9.00 -10.59 -2.15
N SER A 148 8.21 -11.62 -2.46
CA SER A 148 6.86 -11.79 -1.89
C SER A 148 6.89 -11.97 -0.38
N ALA A 149 7.85 -12.72 0.16
CA ALA A 149 8.03 -12.85 1.60
C ALA A 149 8.27 -11.50 2.28
N LEU A 150 9.11 -10.64 1.68
CA LEU A 150 9.33 -9.27 2.18
C LEU A 150 8.05 -8.41 2.10
N ILE A 151 7.26 -8.58 1.04
CA ILE A 151 5.97 -7.90 0.91
C ILE A 151 5.02 -8.37 2.04
N TYR A 152 4.92 -9.67 2.32
CA TYR A 152 4.07 -10.18 3.42
C TYR A 152 4.48 -9.62 4.78
N VAL A 153 5.78 -9.52 5.06
CA VAL A 153 6.27 -8.83 6.26
C VAL A 153 5.81 -7.37 6.30
N ALA A 154 5.89 -6.67 5.16
CA ALA A 154 5.44 -5.28 5.06
C ALA A 154 3.93 -5.14 5.25
N LEU A 155 3.10 -6.10 4.76
CA LEU A 155 1.64 -6.10 4.95
C LEU A 155 1.24 -6.16 6.43
N ILE A 156 2.03 -6.80 7.28
CA ILE A 156 1.84 -6.81 8.74
C ILE A 156 2.42 -5.52 9.36
N ALA A 157 3.64 -5.16 8.98
CA ALA A 157 4.38 -4.10 9.66
C ALA A 157 3.84 -2.70 9.37
N VAL A 158 3.38 -2.42 8.13
CA VAL A 158 2.88 -1.09 7.74
C VAL A 158 1.69 -0.65 8.59
N PRO A 159 0.57 -1.41 8.70
CA PRO A 159 -0.54 -0.97 9.53
C PRO A 159 -0.14 -0.82 11.01
N LEU A 160 0.72 -1.68 11.54
CA LEU A 160 1.24 -1.57 12.90
C LEU A 160 2.02 -0.27 13.12
N LEU A 161 2.94 0.04 12.21
CA LEU A 161 3.77 1.25 12.31
C LEU A 161 2.93 2.53 12.17
N LEU A 162 1.94 2.53 11.27
CA LEU A 162 0.99 3.63 11.14
C LEU A 162 0.12 3.78 12.38
N ALA A 163 -0.42 2.68 12.94
CA ALA A 163 -1.19 2.72 14.18
C ALA A 163 -0.37 3.32 15.34
N ARG A 164 0.91 2.95 15.44
CA ARG A 164 1.85 3.52 16.42
C ARG A 164 2.11 5.00 16.16
N ARG A 165 2.36 5.39 14.91
CA ARG A 165 2.64 6.78 14.52
C ARG A 165 1.44 7.70 14.80
N PHE A 166 0.23 7.18 14.67
CA PHE A 166 -1.00 7.94 14.90
C PHE A 166 -1.38 8.07 16.38
N ARG A 167 -0.60 7.52 17.32
CA ARG A 167 -0.79 7.73 18.74
C ARG A 167 -0.52 9.21 19.06
N GLY A 168 -1.52 9.85 19.72
CA GLY A 168 -1.40 11.25 20.09
C GLY A 168 -1.79 12.25 18.99
N ASP A 169 -2.03 11.83 17.76
CA ASP A 169 -2.52 12.70 16.70
C ASP A 169 -4.04 12.51 16.50
N ARG A 170 -4.82 13.49 16.99
CA ARG A 170 -6.30 13.44 16.92
C ARG A 170 -6.83 13.35 15.49
N ARG A 171 -6.08 13.87 14.50
CA ARG A 171 -6.47 13.81 13.08
C ARG A 171 -6.58 12.38 12.56
N TRP A 172 -5.83 11.45 13.15
CA TRP A 172 -5.72 10.06 12.72
C TRP A 172 -6.30 9.07 13.74
N ALA A 173 -6.87 9.55 14.84
CA ALA A 173 -7.29 8.71 15.99
C ALA A 173 -8.25 7.58 15.58
N ALA A 174 -9.21 7.87 14.68
CA ALA A 174 -10.20 6.88 14.21
C ALA A 174 -9.59 5.69 13.49
N LEU A 175 -8.39 5.81 12.90
CA LEU A 175 -7.73 4.74 12.15
C LEU A 175 -6.87 3.81 13.03
N ARG A 176 -6.59 4.18 14.28
CA ARG A 176 -5.68 3.39 15.14
C ARG A 176 -6.18 1.99 15.41
N LEU A 177 -7.42 1.85 15.86
CA LEU A 177 -8.01 0.53 16.14
C LEU A 177 -8.15 -0.31 14.87
N PRO A 178 -8.73 0.17 13.76
CA PRO A 178 -8.76 -0.58 12.51
C PRO A 178 -7.40 -1.07 12.03
N LEU A 179 -6.36 -0.24 12.09
CA LEU A 179 -5.00 -0.61 11.70
C LEU A 179 -4.40 -1.68 12.63
N THR A 180 -4.66 -1.59 13.93
CA THR A 180 -4.18 -2.60 14.89
C THR A 180 -4.88 -3.95 14.69
N VAL A 181 -6.19 -3.94 14.46
CA VAL A 181 -6.98 -5.15 14.14
C VAL A 181 -6.50 -5.74 12.82
N CYS A 182 -6.33 -4.91 11.78
CA CYS A 182 -5.79 -5.33 10.49
C CYS A 182 -4.44 -6.04 10.65
N THR A 183 -3.52 -5.50 11.46
CA THR A 183 -2.22 -6.13 11.74
C THR A 183 -2.40 -7.54 12.32
N GLY A 184 -3.22 -7.68 13.36
CA GLY A 184 -3.44 -8.97 14.03
C GLY A 184 -4.10 -10.00 13.11
N VAL A 185 -5.14 -9.61 12.39
CA VAL A 185 -5.84 -10.50 11.46
C VAL A 185 -4.93 -10.91 10.30
N THR A 186 -4.19 -9.96 9.69
CA THR A 186 -3.25 -10.27 8.61
C THR A 186 -2.15 -11.23 9.07
N ALA A 187 -1.60 -11.03 10.27
CA ALA A 187 -0.59 -11.92 10.84
C ALA A 187 -1.15 -13.34 11.08
N ALA A 188 -2.36 -13.46 11.60
CA ALA A 188 -3.02 -14.74 11.81
C ALA A 188 -3.30 -15.46 10.48
N VAL A 189 -3.82 -14.75 9.47
CA VAL A 189 -4.09 -15.31 8.14
C VAL A 189 -2.79 -15.79 7.48
N LEU A 190 -1.72 -15.00 7.55
CA LEU A 190 -0.42 -15.40 6.99
C LEU A 190 0.21 -16.59 7.77
N ALA A 191 0.04 -16.67 9.08
CA ALA A 191 0.48 -17.82 9.85
C ALA A 191 -0.22 -19.11 9.40
N VAL A 192 -1.52 -19.05 9.09
CA VAL A 192 -2.27 -20.18 8.52
C VAL A 192 -1.83 -20.46 7.08
N PHE A 193 -1.66 -19.42 6.25
CA PHE A 193 -1.20 -19.55 4.86
C PHE A 193 0.15 -20.27 4.73
N PHE A 194 1.10 -20.00 5.63
CA PHE A 194 2.40 -20.67 5.65
C PHE A 194 2.41 -22.00 6.42
N SER A 195 1.27 -22.43 6.96
CA SER A 195 1.16 -23.71 7.64
C SER A 195 0.67 -24.80 6.67
N PRO A 196 1.06 -26.08 6.87
CA PRO A 196 0.55 -27.16 6.05
C PRO A 196 -0.89 -27.57 6.38
N ALA A 197 -1.60 -26.81 7.22
CA ALA A 197 -2.87 -27.25 7.79
C ALA A 197 -4.02 -27.31 6.78
N ILE A 198 -4.08 -26.34 5.82
CA ILE A 198 -5.19 -26.22 4.87
C ILE A 198 -4.71 -25.79 3.48
N PRO A 199 -3.87 -26.58 2.79
CA PRO A 199 -3.27 -26.20 1.52
C PRO A 199 -4.30 -25.90 0.43
N ALA A 200 -5.46 -26.54 0.46
CA ALA A 200 -6.54 -26.29 -0.51
C ALA A 200 -7.13 -24.86 -0.47
N TRP A 201 -6.78 -24.07 0.54
CA TRP A 201 -7.27 -22.70 0.74
C TRP A 201 -6.19 -21.63 0.60
N ASP A 202 -4.98 -22.01 0.23
CA ASP A 202 -3.83 -21.08 0.15
C ASP A 202 -4.11 -19.84 -0.67
N ALA A 203 -4.75 -19.99 -1.83
CA ALA A 203 -5.06 -18.87 -2.69
C ALA A 203 -6.13 -17.94 -2.09
N VAL A 204 -7.08 -18.46 -1.34
CA VAL A 204 -8.08 -17.65 -0.61
C VAL A 204 -7.43 -16.90 0.53
N LEU A 205 -6.57 -17.58 1.31
CA LEU A 205 -5.82 -16.97 2.41
C LEU A 205 -4.90 -15.86 1.90
N GLN A 206 -4.22 -16.07 0.77
CA GLN A 206 -3.42 -15.03 0.13
C GLN A 206 -4.26 -13.81 -0.23
N ARG A 207 -5.44 -14.00 -0.83
CA ARG A 207 -6.34 -12.89 -1.19
C ARG A 207 -6.77 -12.10 0.04
N ILE A 208 -7.12 -12.76 1.12
CA ILE A 208 -7.48 -12.10 2.38
C ILE A 208 -6.28 -11.33 2.93
N ALA A 209 -5.10 -11.98 3.00
CA ALA A 209 -3.88 -11.40 3.54
C ALA A 209 -3.40 -10.16 2.76
N VAL A 210 -3.70 -10.09 1.46
CA VAL A 210 -3.35 -8.94 0.60
C VAL A 210 -4.45 -7.87 0.65
N THR A 211 -5.71 -8.26 0.52
CA THR A 211 -6.82 -7.30 0.39
C THR A 211 -7.04 -6.50 1.67
N LEU A 212 -6.92 -7.15 2.83
CA LEU A 212 -7.18 -6.49 4.11
C LEU A 212 -6.21 -5.31 4.40
N PRO A 213 -4.88 -5.46 4.29
CA PRO A 213 -3.96 -4.33 4.43
C PRO A 213 -4.11 -3.28 3.33
N LEU A 214 -4.44 -3.66 2.09
CA LEU A 214 -4.73 -2.70 1.02
C LEU A 214 -5.97 -1.86 1.35
N ALA A 215 -7.04 -2.45 1.87
CA ALA A 215 -8.21 -1.72 2.34
C ALA A 215 -7.87 -0.76 3.49
N ALA A 216 -7.00 -1.17 4.41
CA ALA A 216 -6.49 -0.31 5.47
C ALA A 216 -5.68 0.88 4.92
N LEU A 217 -4.84 0.65 3.89
CA LEU A 217 -4.11 1.74 3.21
C LEU A 217 -5.06 2.69 2.48
N VAL A 218 -6.11 2.17 1.82
CA VAL A 218 -7.18 3.00 1.22
C VAL A 218 -7.82 3.90 2.27
N ALA A 219 -8.14 3.38 3.46
CA ALA A 219 -8.70 4.20 4.55
C ALA A 219 -7.76 5.33 4.99
N VAL A 220 -6.43 5.05 5.07
CA VAL A 220 -5.42 6.08 5.35
C VAL A 220 -5.35 7.11 4.21
N ALA A 221 -5.39 6.67 2.95
CA ALA A 221 -5.36 7.54 1.78
C ALA A 221 -6.59 8.46 1.70
N VAL A 222 -7.78 7.91 1.92
CA VAL A 222 -9.04 8.68 1.99
C VAL A 222 -8.97 9.72 3.12
N ARG A 223 -8.45 9.33 4.29
CA ARG A 223 -8.26 10.27 5.40
C ARG A 223 -7.27 11.38 5.04
N LEU A 224 -6.15 11.05 4.39
CA LEU A 224 -5.17 12.03 3.92
C LEU A 224 -5.81 13.01 2.92
N LEU A 225 -6.59 12.50 1.97
CA LEU A 225 -7.32 13.32 1.00
C LEU A 225 -8.28 14.29 1.70
N ALA A 226 -9.08 13.79 2.63
CA ALA A 226 -10.02 14.60 3.41
C ALA A 226 -9.31 15.70 4.23
N LEU A 227 -8.14 15.41 4.81
CA LEU A 227 -7.34 16.40 5.53
C LEU A 227 -6.73 17.43 4.59
N SER A 228 -6.29 17.03 3.39
CA SER A 228 -5.71 17.94 2.40
C SER A 228 -6.71 18.90 1.75
N CYS A 229 -8.01 18.59 1.85
CA CYS A 229 -9.09 19.45 1.36
C CYS A 229 -9.56 20.48 2.40
N ARG A 230 -9.19 20.34 3.66
CA ARG A 230 -9.51 21.30 4.72
C ARG A 230 -8.37 22.30 4.85
N ASP A 231 -8.67 23.60 4.75
CA ASP A 231 -7.69 24.65 4.92
C ASP A 231 -7.12 24.62 6.35
N GLY A 232 -5.79 24.60 6.48
CA GLY A 232 -5.10 24.57 7.77
C GLY A 232 -5.07 23.23 8.53
N ALA A 233 -5.48 22.10 7.90
CA ALA A 233 -5.56 20.80 8.58
C ALA A 233 -4.34 19.89 8.43
N LEU A 234 -3.29 20.30 7.65
CA LEU A 234 -2.04 19.55 7.45
C LEU A 234 -0.87 20.21 8.13
#